data_29cdf3ff5029cb11debb49b4c81fa295
#
_entry.id   29cdf3ff5029cb11debb49b4c81fa295
#
_cell.length_a   1.000
_cell.length_b   1.000
_cell.length_c   1.000
_cell.angle_alpha   90.00
_cell.angle_beta   90.00
_cell.angle_gamma   90.00
#
_symmetry.space_group_name_H-M   'P 1'
#
loop_
_entity.id
_entity.type
_entity.pdbx_description
1 polymer ?
#
loop_
_entity_poly.entity_id
_entity_poly.type
_entity_poly.pdbx_seq_one_letter_code
_entity_poly.pdbx_strand_id
1 'polypeptide(L)'
;GISAMMHGYLAFDSSDRLLVPFRTWRNTNTGAAAEKLTALFNFNIPLRWSVAHLYQCVLDGESHLQQLSSMNTLAGYVHYLLTGRRVLGVGDAAGMFPIDPATGQYDAKMLAAFDRLVADKNYPWTLADLLPEILPVGTPAGTLTPAGAALLDPSGTLQPGAVFCPPEGDAGTGMVATNSVAPGTGNVSAGTSVFAMVVLDRPLARVHREIDMVTTPCGHPVAMVHANNCSSQVNVIAGLLRDFAAAMGQPVPDGKIYDFLFNSAVDGAPDCDGIVTYGYTSGESILNLDAGRPLTVRRADSTVNWPNLMRSNLCGALAALKVGMDILTRDEQVPLQRIYGHGGFFTTPQVGQRLLASALAAPVTVMETAGSGGPW
;
A
#
# COMPACT_ATOMS: atom_id res chain seq x y z
N GLY A 1 -12.58 2.72 -16.18
CA GLY A 1 -11.61 3.20 -15.20
C GLY A 1 -10.33 2.38 -15.25
N ILE A 2 -9.26 2.93 -14.71
CA ILE A 2 -7.96 2.25 -14.59
C ILE A 2 -7.57 2.29 -13.11
N SER A 3 -7.17 1.13 -12.59
CA SER A 3 -6.60 0.97 -11.27
C SER A 3 -5.32 0.14 -11.39
N ALA A 4 -4.22 0.63 -10.84
CA ALA A 4 -2.94 -0.09 -10.86
C ALA A 4 -2.13 0.20 -9.59
N MET A 5 -0.97 -0.47 -9.46
CA MET A 5 -0.07 -0.23 -8.33
C MET A 5 0.30 1.25 -8.23
N MET A 6 0.25 1.79 -7.02
CA MET A 6 0.69 3.14 -6.71
C MET A 6 2.21 3.27 -6.74
N HIS A 7 2.69 4.52 -6.72
CA HIS A 7 4.09 4.88 -6.55
C HIS A 7 5.00 4.49 -7.73
N GLY A 8 6.30 4.53 -7.48
CA GLY A 8 7.31 4.18 -8.46
C GLY A 8 7.74 5.35 -9.35
N TYR A 9 8.60 5.07 -10.30
CA TYR A 9 9.24 6.08 -11.14
C TYR A 9 9.21 5.67 -12.62
N LEU A 10 8.29 6.27 -13.36
CA LEU A 10 8.24 6.26 -14.82
C LEU A 10 8.64 7.65 -15.32
N ALA A 11 9.75 7.76 -16.02
CA ALA A 11 10.36 9.01 -16.45
C ALA A 11 10.46 9.06 -17.97
N PHE A 12 9.96 10.13 -18.57
CA PHE A 12 9.84 10.27 -20.02
C PHE A 12 10.52 11.55 -20.53
N ASP A 13 11.06 11.48 -21.76
CA ASP A 13 11.52 12.65 -22.49
C ASP A 13 10.34 13.39 -23.18
N SER A 14 10.66 14.50 -23.88
CA SER A 14 9.65 15.29 -24.63
C SER A 14 9.01 14.56 -25.81
N SER A 15 9.51 13.40 -26.18
CA SER A 15 8.96 12.52 -27.24
C SER A 15 8.24 11.30 -26.65
N ASP A 16 7.94 11.32 -25.36
CA ASP A 16 7.28 10.24 -24.62
C ASP A 16 8.03 8.91 -24.59
N ARG A 17 9.36 8.94 -24.79
CA ARG A 17 10.20 7.75 -24.65
C ARG A 17 10.62 7.59 -23.22
N LEU A 18 10.53 6.36 -22.71
CA LEU A 18 10.98 5.99 -21.39
C LEU A 18 12.52 6.18 -21.28
N LEU A 19 12.95 7.01 -20.34
CA LEU A 19 14.35 7.37 -20.17
C LEU A 19 15.18 6.34 -19.39
N VAL A 20 14.52 5.67 -18.43
CA VAL A 20 15.13 4.63 -17.58
C VAL A 20 14.13 3.51 -17.36
N PRO A 21 14.56 2.27 -17.03
CA PRO A 21 13.64 1.20 -16.68
C PRO A 21 12.70 1.60 -15.56
N PHE A 22 11.45 1.13 -15.61
CA PHE A 22 10.46 1.39 -14.57
C PHE A 22 10.94 0.89 -13.20
N ARG A 23 11.04 1.80 -12.23
CA ARG A 23 11.31 1.48 -10.83
C ARG A 23 9.99 1.41 -10.10
N THR A 24 9.58 0.21 -9.72
CA THR A 24 8.30 -0.03 -9.04
C THR A 24 8.39 0.33 -7.54
N TRP A 25 7.28 0.26 -6.84
CA TRP A 25 7.22 0.44 -5.39
C TRP A 25 8.13 -0.50 -4.57
N ARG A 26 8.59 -1.61 -5.16
CA ARG A 26 9.53 -2.55 -4.54
C ARG A 26 10.97 -2.06 -4.56
N ASN A 27 11.27 -1.06 -5.36
CA ASN A 27 12.59 -0.43 -5.35
C ASN A 27 12.66 0.55 -4.17
N THR A 28 13.54 0.28 -3.22
CA THR A 28 13.68 1.03 -1.96
C THR A 28 15.08 1.61 -1.76
N ASN A 29 15.85 1.80 -2.85
CA ASN A 29 17.21 2.35 -2.80
C ASN A 29 17.24 3.89 -2.60
N THR A 30 16.14 4.49 -2.17
CA THR A 30 15.91 5.94 -2.07
C THR A 30 16.07 6.48 -0.64
N GLY A 31 16.78 5.77 0.24
CA GLY A 31 16.86 6.10 1.67
C GLY A 31 17.37 7.52 1.94
N ALA A 32 18.49 7.91 1.31
CA ALA A 32 19.07 9.24 1.47
C ALA A 32 18.14 10.36 0.99
N ALA A 33 17.45 10.12 -0.14
CA ALA A 33 16.48 11.06 -0.68
C ALA A 33 15.26 11.21 0.23
N ALA A 34 14.68 10.09 0.67
CA ALA A 34 13.50 10.07 1.53
C ALA A 34 13.77 10.79 2.87
N GLU A 35 14.93 10.54 3.49
CA GLU A 35 15.31 11.19 4.74
C GLU A 35 15.41 12.73 4.58
N LYS A 36 16.10 13.17 3.53
CA LYS A 36 16.29 14.60 3.27
C LYS A 36 14.98 15.32 2.92
N LEU A 37 14.14 14.69 2.10
CA LEU A 37 12.84 15.25 1.74
C LEU A 37 11.88 15.27 2.93
N THR A 38 11.86 14.23 3.75
CA THR A 38 11.06 14.20 5.00
C THR A 38 11.43 15.36 5.92
N ALA A 39 12.72 15.62 6.11
CA ALA A 39 13.18 16.74 6.92
C ALA A 39 12.84 18.09 6.28
N LEU A 40 12.98 18.22 4.96
CA LEU A 40 12.69 19.45 4.21
C LEU A 40 11.22 19.86 4.27
N PHE A 41 10.33 18.87 4.09
CA PHE A 41 8.89 19.10 4.00
C PHE A 41 8.19 19.06 5.36
N ASN A 42 8.86 18.57 6.40
CA ASN A 42 8.22 18.16 7.67
C ASN A 42 6.99 17.26 7.41
N PHE A 43 7.17 16.30 6.49
CA PHE A 43 6.16 15.37 6.01
C PHE A 43 6.85 14.05 5.67
N ASN A 44 6.31 12.90 6.09
CA ASN A 44 6.94 11.62 5.80
C ASN A 44 6.94 11.33 4.30
N ILE A 45 8.12 11.14 3.72
CA ILE A 45 8.30 10.73 2.32
C ILE A 45 8.81 9.29 2.31
N PRO A 46 7.94 8.32 2.01
CA PRO A 46 8.31 6.91 1.95
C PRO A 46 9.30 6.61 0.81
N LEU A 47 10.12 5.56 1.00
CA LEU A 47 11.14 5.14 0.04
C LEU A 47 10.60 4.89 -1.38
N ARG A 48 9.36 4.44 -1.49
CA ARG A 48 8.73 4.03 -2.75
C ARG A 48 8.06 5.15 -3.55
N TRP A 49 7.98 6.36 -2.99
CA TRP A 49 7.31 7.49 -3.65
C TRP A 49 8.09 8.02 -4.85
N SER A 50 7.37 8.52 -5.86
CA SER A 50 7.98 9.01 -7.09
C SER A 50 8.97 10.15 -6.86
N VAL A 51 8.66 11.08 -5.94
CA VAL A 51 9.58 12.18 -5.58
C VAL A 51 10.84 11.69 -4.88
N ALA A 52 10.77 10.62 -4.09
CA ALA A 52 11.95 10.01 -3.47
C ALA A 52 12.88 9.42 -4.54
N HIS A 53 12.32 8.74 -5.54
CA HIS A 53 13.08 8.24 -6.68
C HIS A 53 13.71 9.37 -7.50
N LEU A 54 12.94 10.41 -7.82
CA LEU A 54 13.46 11.57 -8.55
C LEU A 54 14.64 12.22 -7.81
N TYR A 55 14.48 12.47 -6.51
CA TYR A 55 15.54 13.09 -5.75
C TYR A 55 16.76 12.17 -5.55
N GLN A 56 16.55 10.86 -5.46
CA GLN A 56 17.66 9.92 -5.44
C GLN A 56 18.45 9.97 -6.76
N CYS A 57 17.77 10.06 -7.91
CA CYS A 57 18.44 10.27 -9.20
C CYS A 57 19.28 11.56 -9.21
N VAL A 58 18.78 12.63 -8.57
CA VAL A 58 19.53 13.89 -8.41
C VAL A 58 20.80 13.69 -7.57
N LEU A 59 20.69 12.97 -6.44
CA LEU A 59 21.82 12.66 -5.56
C LEU A 59 22.88 11.79 -6.27
N ASP A 60 22.43 10.84 -7.07
CA ASP A 60 23.29 9.91 -7.82
C ASP A 60 23.87 10.55 -9.12
N GLY A 61 23.39 11.74 -9.49
CA GLY A 61 23.86 12.45 -10.70
C GLY A 61 23.45 11.73 -12.00
N GLU A 62 22.29 11.09 -12.04
CA GLU A 62 21.86 10.34 -13.22
C GLU A 62 21.63 11.25 -14.43
N SER A 63 22.22 10.90 -15.57
CA SER A 63 22.29 11.75 -16.77
C SER A 63 20.93 12.01 -17.44
N HIS A 64 19.95 11.12 -17.27
CA HIS A 64 18.64 11.26 -17.89
C HIS A 64 17.85 12.46 -17.37
N LEU A 65 18.19 13.02 -16.22
CA LEU A 65 17.52 14.16 -15.60
C LEU A 65 17.53 15.43 -16.48
N GLN A 66 18.54 15.61 -17.34
CA GLN A 66 18.60 16.72 -18.29
C GLN A 66 17.61 16.60 -19.45
N GLN A 67 17.11 15.37 -19.70
CA GLN A 67 16.14 15.08 -20.77
C GLN A 67 14.73 14.83 -20.23
N LEU A 68 14.60 14.85 -18.89
CA LEU A 68 13.33 14.57 -18.23
C LEU A 68 12.30 15.65 -18.57
N SER A 69 11.13 15.22 -19.03
CA SER A 69 10.03 16.10 -19.42
C SER A 69 8.74 15.80 -18.67
N SER A 70 8.54 14.54 -18.26
CA SER A 70 7.38 14.16 -17.45
C SER A 70 7.62 12.88 -16.64
N MET A 71 6.88 12.75 -15.57
CA MET A 71 6.81 11.51 -14.76
C MET A 71 5.37 11.01 -14.70
N ASN A 72 5.20 9.72 -14.40
CA ASN A 72 3.87 9.15 -14.22
C ASN A 72 3.90 7.94 -13.26
N THR A 73 2.71 7.55 -12.81
CA THR A 73 2.45 6.22 -12.21
C THR A 73 2.11 5.23 -13.33
N LEU A 74 2.01 3.96 -12.96
CA LEU A 74 1.57 2.94 -13.94
C LEU A 74 0.14 3.19 -14.41
N ALA A 75 -0.79 3.53 -13.49
CA ALA A 75 -2.18 3.82 -13.84
C ALA A 75 -2.28 5.03 -14.77
N GLY A 76 -1.57 6.11 -14.45
CA GLY A 76 -1.54 7.32 -15.27
C GLY A 76 -0.89 7.10 -16.64
N TYR A 77 0.15 6.26 -16.74
CA TYR A 77 0.76 5.94 -18.02
C TYR A 77 -0.16 5.12 -18.93
N VAL A 78 -0.84 4.09 -18.39
CA VAL A 78 -1.82 3.34 -19.14
C VAL A 78 -2.98 4.24 -19.60
N HIS A 79 -3.44 5.14 -18.72
CA HIS A 79 -4.45 6.14 -19.07
C HIS A 79 -3.99 7.03 -20.23
N TYR A 80 -2.76 7.53 -20.15
CA TYR A 80 -2.17 8.35 -21.21
C TYR A 80 -2.12 7.63 -22.56
N LEU A 81 -1.70 6.35 -22.59
CA LEU A 81 -1.67 5.55 -23.82
C LEU A 81 -3.06 5.40 -24.46
N LEU A 82 -4.11 5.37 -23.65
CA LEU A 82 -5.48 5.15 -24.12
C LEU A 82 -6.21 6.44 -24.49
N THR A 83 -5.88 7.56 -23.81
CA THR A 83 -6.64 8.81 -23.94
C THR A 83 -5.81 9.99 -24.49
N GLY A 84 -4.49 9.89 -24.48
CA GLY A 84 -3.58 10.99 -24.79
C GLY A 84 -3.47 12.08 -23.71
N ARG A 85 -4.11 11.88 -22.52
CA ARG A 85 -4.08 12.84 -21.41
C ARG A 85 -3.21 12.36 -20.25
N ARG A 86 -2.33 13.24 -19.75
CA ARG A 86 -1.53 13.00 -18.53
C ARG A 86 -2.25 13.54 -17.30
N VAL A 87 -3.10 12.72 -16.74
CA VAL A 87 -3.89 13.05 -15.56
C VAL A 87 -3.85 11.90 -14.55
N LEU A 88 -4.06 12.22 -13.28
CA LEU A 88 -4.24 11.26 -12.19
C LEU A 88 -5.46 11.63 -11.35
N GLY A 89 -6.05 10.65 -10.70
CA GLY A 89 -6.91 10.89 -9.58
C GLY A 89 -6.09 11.32 -8.34
N VAL A 90 -6.77 11.95 -7.39
CA VAL A 90 -6.13 12.50 -6.18
C VAL A 90 -5.42 11.41 -5.37
N GLY A 91 -6.04 10.22 -5.28
CA GLY A 91 -5.49 9.11 -4.51
C GLY A 91 -4.17 8.60 -5.05
N ASP A 92 -4.05 8.45 -6.37
CA ASP A 92 -2.80 7.99 -7.01
C ASP A 92 -1.72 9.10 -7.00
N ALA A 93 -2.13 10.36 -7.25
CA ALA A 93 -1.25 11.52 -7.17
C ALA A 93 -0.60 11.67 -5.78
N ALA A 94 -1.34 11.36 -4.71
CA ALA A 94 -0.83 11.37 -3.33
C ALA A 94 0.33 10.40 -3.11
N GLY A 95 0.49 9.40 -3.96
CA GLY A 95 1.64 8.49 -3.95
C GLY A 95 2.85 8.98 -4.74
N MET A 96 2.72 10.07 -5.50
CA MET A 96 3.82 10.70 -6.20
C MET A 96 4.45 11.84 -5.39
N PHE A 97 3.60 12.70 -4.82
CA PHE A 97 3.98 13.90 -4.08
C PHE A 97 2.88 14.28 -3.08
N PRO A 98 3.21 14.99 -1.97
CA PRO A 98 2.22 15.43 -0.98
C PRO A 98 1.09 16.27 -1.57
N ILE A 99 -0.14 15.99 -1.14
CA ILE A 99 -1.35 16.72 -1.53
C ILE A 99 -1.74 17.70 -0.43
N ASP A 100 -2.08 18.91 -0.82
CA ASP A 100 -2.75 19.87 0.07
C ASP A 100 -4.22 19.47 0.22
N PRO A 101 -4.67 19.06 1.41
CA PRO A 101 -6.04 18.59 1.62
C PRO A 101 -7.10 19.67 1.42
N ALA A 102 -6.71 20.97 1.47
CA ALA A 102 -7.65 22.07 1.24
C ALA A 102 -7.99 22.25 -0.23
N THR A 103 -7.06 21.92 -1.12
CA THR A 103 -7.21 22.15 -2.57
C THR A 103 -7.36 20.85 -3.38
N GLY A 104 -6.92 19.71 -2.83
CA GLY A 104 -6.81 18.45 -3.55
C GLY A 104 -5.72 18.46 -4.64
N GLN A 105 -4.81 19.44 -4.61
CA GLN A 105 -3.70 19.58 -5.54
C GLN A 105 -2.37 19.31 -4.83
N TYR A 106 -1.28 19.18 -5.59
CA TYR A 106 0.06 19.08 -5.01
C TYR A 106 0.36 20.27 -4.12
N ASP A 107 0.99 20.04 -2.96
CA ASP A 107 1.33 21.12 -2.02
C ASP A 107 2.34 22.11 -2.66
N ALA A 108 1.85 23.31 -2.94
CA ALA A 108 2.63 24.35 -3.64
C ALA A 108 3.86 24.82 -2.86
N LYS A 109 3.82 24.78 -1.51
CA LYS A 109 4.97 25.18 -0.68
C LYS A 109 6.07 24.11 -0.75
N MET A 110 5.68 22.84 -0.75
CA MET A 110 6.62 21.73 -0.87
C MET A 110 7.19 21.63 -2.29
N LEU A 111 6.39 21.88 -3.35
CA LEU A 111 6.90 22.00 -4.72
C LEU A 111 7.99 23.08 -4.80
N ALA A 112 7.71 24.29 -4.34
CA ALA A 112 8.69 25.38 -4.33
C ALA A 112 9.92 25.09 -3.46
N ALA A 113 9.76 24.31 -2.38
CA ALA A 113 10.89 23.89 -1.54
C ALA A 113 11.79 22.87 -2.28
N PHE A 114 11.19 21.94 -3.03
CA PHE A 114 11.94 21.00 -3.86
C PHE A 114 12.71 21.74 -4.98
N ASP A 115 12.06 22.66 -5.70
CA ASP A 115 12.71 23.40 -6.77
C ASP A 115 13.90 24.20 -6.25
N ARG A 116 13.78 24.82 -5.08
CA ARG A 116 14.93 25.48 -4.41
C ARG A 116 16.05 24.50 -4.04
N LEU A 117 15.70 23.28 -3.61
CA LEU A 117 16.68 22.26 -3.24
C LEU A 117 17.56 21.83 -4.41
N VAL A 118 17.02 21.82 -5.63
CA VAL A 118 17.74 21.38 -6.84
C VAL A 118 18.18 22.53 -7.75
N ALA A 119 18.01 23.77 -7.32
CA ALA A 119 18.26 24.97 -8.16
C ALA A 119 19.71 25.06 -8.69
N ASP A 120 20.70 24.58 -7.92
CA ASP A 120 22.10 24.53 -8.31
C ASP A 120 22.40 23.58 -9.48
N LYS A 121 21.51 22.67 -9.79
CA LYS A 121 21.66 21.67 -10.86
C LYS A 121 21.28 22.20 -12.23
N ASN A 122 20.57 23.34 -12.30
CA ASN A 122 20.14 24.00 -13.55
C ASN A 122 19.38 23.04 -14.49
N TYR A 123 18.46 22.23 -13.96
CA TYR A 123 17.58 21.40 -14.77
C TYR A 123 16.62 22.28 -15.60
N PRO A 124 16.20 21.82 -16.82
CA PRO A 124 15.29 22.59 -17.68
C PRO A 124 13.81 22.51 -17.26
N TRP A 125 13.51 21.93 -16.11
CA TRP A 125 12.17 21.66 -15.60
C TRP A 125 12.03 22.12 -14.14
N THR A 126 10.79 22.38 -13.73
CA THR A 126 10.38 22.46 -12.33
C THR A 126 9.66 21.16 -11.96
N LEU A 127 9.52 20.86 -10.67
CA LEU A 127 8.82 19.65 -10.25
C LEU A 127 7.36 19.66 -10.73
N ALA A 128 6.72 20.82 -10.72
CA ALA A 128 5.34 20.98 -11.20
C ALA A 128 5.17 20.61 -12.69
N ASP A 129 6.19 20.90 -13.53
CA ASP A 129 6.16 20.57 -14.96
C ASP A 129 6.21 19.05 -15.19
N LEU A 130 6.82 18.30 -14.26
CA LEU A 130 7.02 16.86 -14.38
C LEU A 130 5.80 16.05 -13.94
N LEU A 131 4.98 16.59 -13.04
CA LEU A 131 3.87 15.87 -12.42
C LEU A 131 2.60 15.94 -13.29
N PRO A 132 1.79 14.85 -13.36
CA PRO A 132 0.50 14.86 -14.03
C PRO A 132 -0.49 15.85 -13.40
N GLU A 133 -1.45 16.32 -14.19
CA GLU A 133 -2.61 17.07 -13.71
C GLU A 133 -3.46 16.21 -12.76
N ILE A 134 -3.92 16.79 -11.65
CA ILE A 134 -4.81 16.09 -10.72
C ILE A 134 -6.27 16.42 -11.05
N LEU A 135 -7.08 15.39 -11.20
CA LEU A 135 -8.52 15.52 -11.39
C LEU A 135 -9.31 14.93 -10.23
N PRO A 136 -10.36 15.60 -9.75
CA PRO A 136 -11.24 15.05 -8.74
C PRO A 136 -11.98 13.81 -9.26
N VAL A 137 -12.30 12.87 -8.37
CA VAL A 137 -13.14 11.72 -8.69
C VAL A 137 -14.50 12.17 -9.27
N GLY A 138 -15.00 11.43 -10.26
CA GLY A 138 -16.26 11.76 -10.93
C GLY A 138 -16.16 12.77 -12.09
N THR A 139 -14.98 13.35 -12.34
CA THR A 139 -14.73 14.21 -13.50
C THR A 139 -14.35 13.37 -14.73
N PRO A 140 -14.78 13.74 -15.95
CA PRO A 140 -14.27 13.10 -17.17
C PRO A 140 -12.78 13.38 -17.36
N ALA A 141 -11.98 12.31 -17.50
CA ALA A 141 -10.53 12.40 -17.64
C ALA A 141 -10.04 12.25 -19.09
N GLY A 142 -10.94 12.20 -20.02
CA GLY A 142 -10.67 12.01 -21.45
C GLY A 142 -11.57 10.93 -22.05
N THR A 143 -11.33 10.63 -23.31
CA THR A 143 -12.06 9.56 -24.04
C THR A 143 -11.07 8.62 -24.71
N LEU A 144 -11.48 7.38 -24.90
CA LEU A 144 -10.72 6.39 -25.66
C LEU A 144 -10.45 6.91 -27.07
N THR A 145 -9.18 7.07 -27.39
CA THR A 145 -8.75 7.52 -28.72
C THR A 145 -8.78 6.37 -29.75
N PRO A 146 -8.78 6.65 -31.06
CA PRO A 146 -8.60 5.59 -32.06
C PRO A 146 -7.34 4.76 -31.87
N ALA A 147 -6.22 5.40 -31.49
CA ALA A 147 -4.96 4.71 -31.18
C ALA A 147 -5.09 3.82 -29.93
N GLY A 148 -5.75 4.33 -28.87
CA GLY A 148 -6.01 3.56 -27.66
C GLY A 148 -6.94 2.37 -27.90
N ALA A 149 -7.95 2.54 -28.72
CA ALA A 149 -8.84 1.43 -29.12
C ALA A 149 -8.08 0.33 -29.87
N ALA A 150 -7.26 0.71 -30.85
CA ALA A 150 -6.42 -0.22 -31.60
C ALA A 150 -5.37 -0.94 -30.74
N LEU A 151 -4.85 -0.26 -29.70
CA LEU A 151 -3.91 -0.86 -28.75
C LEU A 151 -4.59 -1.97 -27.93
N LEU A 152 -5.84 -1.76 -27.49
CA LEU A 152 -6.60 -2.72 -26.69
C LEU A 152 -7.18 -3.86 -27.54
N ASP A 153 -7.61 -3.54 -28.75
CA ASP A 153 -8.27 -4.48 -29.65
C ASP A 153 -7.75 -4.32 -31.09
N PRO A 154 -6.69 -5.07 -31.46
CA PRO A 154 -6.16 -5.06 -32.81
C PRO A 154 -7.18 -5.56 -33.87
N SER A 155 -8.28 -6.21 -33.49
CA SER A 155 -9.33 -6.65 -34.43
C SER A 155 -10.16 -5.50 -34.97
N GLY A 156 -10.10 -4.31 -34.31
CA GLY A 156 -10.88 -3.13 -34.70
C GLY A 156 -12.36 -3.17 -34.32
N THR A 157 -12.78 -4.13 -33.49
CA THR A 157 -14.16 -4.22 -32.99
C THR A 157 -14.46 -3.14 -31.96
N LEU A 158 -13.48 -2.83 -31.09
CA LEU A 158 -13.60 -1.80 -30.07
C LEU A 158 -13.61 -0.40 -30.70
N GLN A 159 -14.71 0.32 -30.51
CA GLN A 159 -14.85 1.68 -31.03
C GLN A 159 -14.29 2.73 -30.06
N PRO A 160 -13.65 3.82 -30.54
CA PRO A 160 -13.21 4.93 -29.69
C PRO A 160 -14.40 5.71 -29.13
N GLY A 161 -14.14 6.59 -28.16
CA GLY A 161 -15.11 7.53 -27.60
C GLY A 161 -15.62 7.19 -26.19
N ALA A 162 -15.29 6.00 -25.64
CA ALA A 162 -15.63 5.68 -24.26
C ALA A 162 -15.00 6.70 -23.31
N VAL A 163 -15.79 7.26 -22.37
CA VAL A 163 -15.32 8.22 -21.37
C VAL A 163 -14.53 7.51 -20.28
N PHE A 164 -13.39 8.10 -19.91
CA PHE A 164 -12.54 7.63 -18.82
C PHE A 164 -12.74 8.44 -17.55
N CYS A 165 -12.72 7.76 -16.41
CA CYS A 165 -12.51 8.37 -15.10
C CYS A 165 -11.01 8.69 -14.89
N PRO A 166 -10.65 9.58 -13.94
CA PRO A 166 -9.26 9.72 -13.51
C PRO A 166 -8.70 8.37 -13.08
N PRO A 167 -7.49 7.99 -13.52
CA PRO A 167 -6.86 6.74 -13.09
C PRO A 167 -6.46 6.82 -11.62
N GLU A 168 -6.63 5.73 -10.90
CA GLU A 168 -6.39 5.67 -9.45
C GLU A 168 -5.45 4.52 -9.08
N GLY A 169 -4.83 4.65 -7.90
CA GLY A 169 -4.04 3.60 -7.29
C GLY A 169 -4.91 2.49 -6.70
N ASP A 170 -4.35 1.27 -6.66
CA ASP A 170 -5.02 0.07 -6.16
C ASP A 170 -5.46 0.20 -4.69
N ALA A 171 -4.70 0.91 -3.86
CA ALA A 171 -5.06 1.16 -2.46
C ALA A 171 -6.30 2.05 -2.35
N GLY A 172 -6.38 3.15 -3.11
CA GLY A 172 -7.53 4.06 -3.12
C GLY A 172 -8.80 3.40 -3.66
N THR A 173 -8.69 2.64 -4.76
CA THR A 173 -9.83 1.86 -5.31
C THR A 173 -10.28 0.78 -4.34
N GLY A 174 -9.36 0.14 -3.62
CA GLY A 174 -9.68 -0.80 -2.54
C GLY A 174 -10.48 -0.16 -1.40
N MET A 175 -10.21 1.11 -1.05
CA MET A 175 -11.01 1.84 -0.07
C MET A 175 -12.44 2.09 -0.55
N VAL A 176 -12.60 2.45 -1.83
CA VAL A 176 -13.94 2.61 -2.44
C VAL A 176 -14.69 1.28 -2.45
N ALA A 177 -14.05 0.22 -2.90
CA ALA A 177 -14.64 -1.13 -2.98
C ALA A 177 -15.11 -1.66 -1.61
N THR A 178 -14.44 -1.27 -0.53
CA THR A 178 -14.80 -1.65 0.85
C THR A 178 -15.68 -0.62 1.56
N ASN A 179 -16.06 0.47 0.88
CA ASN A 179 -16.80 1.60 1.49
C ASN A 179 -16.11 2.19 2.73
N SER A 180 -14.77 2.27 2.70
CA SER A 180 -13.95 2.78 3.80
C SER A 180 -13.37 4.17 3.50
N VAL A 181 -14.19 5.08 2.95
CA VAL A 181 -13.78 6.42 2.49
C VAL A 181 -14.22 7.56 3.41
N ALA A 182 -15.02 7.28 4.43
CA ALA A 182 -15.47 8.28 5.39
C ALA A 182 -14.48 8.43 6.57
N PRO A 183 -14.32 9.64 7.15
CA PRO A 183 -13.48 9.84 8.33
C PRO A 183 -13.83 8.88 9.49
N GLY A 184 -12.81 8.35 10.14
CA GLY A 184 -12.94 7.35 11.21
C GLY A 184 -13.20 5.92 10.71
N THR A 185 -13.35 5.72 9.41
CA THR A 185 -13.35 4.37 8.81
C THR A 185 -12.00 4.04 8.20
N GLY A 186 -11.76 2.76 7.97
CA GLY A 186 -10.56 2.32 7.28
C GLY A 186 -10.70 0.90 6.76
N ASN A 187 -9.72 0.47 5.98
CA ASN A 187 -9.61 -0.93 5.57
C ASN A 187 -8.28 -1.53 5.98
N VAL A 188 -8.25 -2.85 6.10
CA VAL A 188 -7.04 -3.65 6.30
C VAL A 188 -6.99 -4.71 5.22
N SER A 189 -5.96 -4.63 4.39
CA SER A 189 -5.61 -5.67 3.44
C SER A 189 -4.56 -6.58 4.04
N ALA A 190 -4.89 -7.85 4.24
CA ALA A 190 -4.00 -8.82 4.88
C ALA A 190 -3.80 -10.06 4.01
N GLY A 191 -2.60 -10.20 3.50
CA GLY A 191 -2.11 -11.30 2.69
C GLY A 191 -0.71 -11.70 3.11
N THR A 192 0.26 -11.74 2.19
CA THR A 192 1.69 -11.94 2.49
C THR A 192 2.23 -10.80 3.36
N SER A 193 1.88 -9.56 3.01
CA SER A 193 2.04 -8.35 3.81
C SER A 193 0.69 -7.90 4.37
N VAL A 194 0.69 -6.91 5.25
CA VAL A 194 -0.54 -6.29 5.75
C VAL A 194 -0.39 -4.79 5.75
N PHE A 195 -1.43 -4.10 5.34
CA PHE A 195 -1.52 -2.65 5.51
C PHE A 195 -2.93 -2.24 5.97
N ALA A 196 -2.97 -1.16 6.73
CA ALA A 196 -4.19 -0.48 7.14
C ALA A 196 -4.20 0.92 6.53
N MET A 197 -5.36 1.34 6.05
CA MET A 197 -5.61 2.70 5.59
C MET A 197 -6.76 3.28 6.41
N VAL A 198 -6.51 4.35 7.14
CA VAL A 198 -7.49 5.00 8.03
C VAL A 198 -7.74 6.41 7.54
N VAL A 199 -9.00 6.73 7.26
CA VAL A 199 -9.40 8.08 6.84
C VAL A 199 -9.44 8.99 8.06
N LEU A 200 -8.70 10.08 7.97
CA LEU A 200 -8.57 11.06 9.03
C LEU A 200 -9.58 12.19 8.88
N ASP A 201 -10.01 12.76 9.99
CA ASP A 201 -10.81 13.99 10.06
C ASP A 201 -9.95 15.26 10.23
N ARG A 202 -8.66 15.07 10.56
CA ARG A 202 -7.69 16.14 10.78
C ARG A 202 -6.27 15.65 10.45
N PRO A 203 -5.32 16.55 10.15
CA PRO A 203 -3.91 16.19 10.02
C PRO A 203 -3.36 15.58 11.32
N LEU A 204 -2.33 14.73 11.20
CA LEU A 204 -1.57 14.25 12.36
C LEU A 204 -0.83 15.41 13.02
N ALA A 205 -0.65 15.32 14.35
CA ALA A 205 0.01 16.37 15.12
C ALA A 205 1.51 16.46 14.83
N ARG A 206 2.14 15.36 14.42
CA ARG A 206 3.56 15.29 14.10
C ARG A 206 3.83 14.29 12.97
N VAL A 207 5.03 14.36 12.41
CA VAL A 207 5.52 13.40 11.42
C VAL A 207 5.88 12.08 12.10
N HIS A 208 5.35 10.98 11.58
CA HIS A 208 5.70 9.61 11.96
C HIS A 208 6.28 8.90 10.74
N ARG A 209 7.46 8.30 10.87
CA ARG A 209 8.11 7.55 9.78
C ARG A 209 7.43 6.22 9.49
N GLU A 210 6.67 5.72 10.45
CA GLU A 210 5.89 4.49 10.39
C GLU A 210 4.56 4.66 9.65
N ILE A 211 4.17 5.91 9.36
CA ILE A 211 2.88 6.24 8.77
C ILE A 211 3.09 7.01 7.47
N ASP A 212 2.53 6.48 6.39
CA ASP A 212 2.49 7.16 5.10
C ASP A 212 1.19 7.94 4.97
N MET A 213 1.31 9.21 4.62
CA MET A 213 0.15 10.07 4.43
C MET A 213 -0.22 10.11 2.95
N VAL A 214 -1.34 9.50 2.60
CA VAL A 214 -1.93 9.52 1.26
C VAL A 214 -3.34 10.13 1.32
N THR A 215 -4.16 9.98 0.28
CA THR A 215 -5.54 10.44 0.26
C THR A 215 -6.49 9.35 -0.23
N THR A 216 -7.77 9.50 0.11
CA THR A 216 -8.83 8.80 -0.62
C THR A 216 -8.95 9.38 -2.03
N PRO A 217 -9.61 8.69 -2.99
CA PRO A 217 -9.93 9.27 -4.29
C PRO A 217 -10.75 10.57 -4.23
N CYS A 218 -11.45 10.81 -3.11
CA CYS A 218 -12.18 12.06 -2.84
C CYS A 218 -11.31 13.16 -2.19
N GLY A 219 -10.02 12.91 -1.91
CA GLY A 219 -9.10 13.89 -1.35
C GLY A 219 -9.06 13.94 0.19
N HIS A 220 -9.81 13.09 0.92
CA HIS A 220 -9.66 13.03 2.37
C HIS A 220 -8.29 12.45 2.76
N PRO A 221 -7.61 13.02 3.77
CA PRO A 221 -6.32 12.51 4.21
C PRO A 221 -6.47 11.10 4.79
N VAL A 222 -5.52 10.25 4.46
CA VAL A 222 -5.45 8.85 4.90
C VAL A 222 -4.10 8.58 5.53
N ALA A 223 -4.12 8.02 6.73
CA ALA A 223 -2.94 7.45 7.36
C ALA A 223 -2.82 5.98 6.96
N MET A 224 -1.73 5.61 6.31
CA MET A 224 -1.42 4.25 5.91
C MET A 224 -0.33 3.68 6.78
N VAL A 225 -0.61 2.55 7.42
CA VAL A 225 0.35 1.73 8.16
C VAL A 225 0.63 0.49 7.33
N HIS A 226 1.87 0.24 6.97
CA HIS A 226 2.26 -0.91 6.14
C HIS A 226 3.29 -1.77 6.88
N ALA A 227 3.01 -3.07 7.02
CA ALA A 227 3.93 -4.08 7.53
C ALA A 227 4.26 -5.10 6.44
N ASN A 228 5.54 -5.40 6.28
CA ASN A 228 6.05 -6.29 5.23
C ASN A 228 5.64 -7.76 5.45
N ASN A 229 5.39 -8.13 6.70
CA ASN A 229 5.12 -9.52 7.09
C ASN A 229 3.72 -9.65 7.66
N CYS A 230 2.98 -10.68 7.20
CA CYS A 230 1.70 -11.07 7.75
C CYS A 230 1.58 -12.60 7.74
N SER A 231 0.99 -13.20 6.70
CA SER A 231 0.73 -14.64 6.65
C SER A 231 1.92 -15.50 6.20
N SER A 232 3.08 -14.92 5.90
CA SER A 232 4.25 -15.66 5.40
C SER A 232 4.66 -16.82 6.31
N GLN A 233 4.66 -16.61 7.64
CA GLN A 233 4.99 -17.65 8.59
C GLN A 233 3.91 -18.74 8.66
N VAL A 234 2.64 -18.38 8.49
CA VAL A 234 1.54 -19.34 8.40
C VAL A 234 1.71 -20.23 7.19
N ASN A 235 2.16 -19.67 6.06
CA ASN A 235 2.45 -20.44 4.83
C ASN A 235 3.56 -21.47 5.04
N VAL A 236 4.57 -21.15 5.85
CA VAL A 236 5.64 -22.13 6.23
C VAL A 236 5.04 -23.29 7.00
N ILE A 237 4.18 -23.02 7.98
CA ILE A 237 3.51 -24.09 8.76
C ILE A 237 2.59 -24.92 7.86
N ALA A 238 1.83 -24.29 6.99
CA ALA A 238 0.98 -24.97 6.01
C ALA A 238 1.80 -25.88 5.08
N GLY A 239 2.98 -25.42 4.65
CA GLY A 239 3.93 -26.24 3.88
C GLY A 239 4.38 -27.49 4.63
N LEU A 240 4.78 -27.35 5.89
CA LEU A 240 5.19 -28.49 6.73
C LEU A 240 4.06 -29.50 6.90
N LEU A 241 2.81 -29.07 7.10
CA LEU A 241 1.67 -29.98 7.20
C LEU A 241 1.38 -30.68 5.87
N ARG A 242 1.52 -29.97 4.75
CA ARG A 242 1.37 -30.56 3.42
C ARG A 242 2.40 -31.66 3.19
N ASP A 243 3.67 -31.37 3.51
CA ASP A 243 4.77 -32.34 3.35
C ASP A 243 4.57 -33.57 4.26
N PHE A 244 4.13 -33.34 5.51
CA PHE A 244 3.80 -34.43 6.43
C PHE A 244 2.65 -35.29 5.90
N ALA A 245 1.53 -34.69 5.47
CA ALA A 245 0.39 -35.39 4.93
C ALA A 245 0.76 -36.23 3.69
N ALA A 246 1.57 -35.68 2.80
CA ALA A 246 2.08 -36.39 1.63
C ALA A 246 2.97 -37.56 2.01
N ALA A 247 3.89 -37.39 2.97
CA ALA A 247 4.76 -38.46 3.47
C ALA A 247 3.99 -39.60 4.12
N MET A 248 2.84 -39.29 4.73
CA MET A 248 1.93 -40.29 5.31
C MET A 248 1.00 -40.95 4.28
N GLY A 249 1.15 -40.61 2.98
CA GLY A 249 0.32 -41.14 1.90
C GLY A 249 -1.14 -40.60 1.88
N GLN A 250 -1.41 -39.51 2.57
CA GLN A 250 -2.73 -38.89 2.69
C GLN A 250 -2.67 -37.39 2.32
N PRO A 251 -2.46 -37.02 1.04
CA PRO A 251 -2.39 -35.64 0.64
C PRO A 251 -3.68 -34.87 0.97
N VAL A 252 -3.54 -33.68 1.55
CA VAL A 252 -4.66 -32.85 1.98
C VAL A 252 -4.67 -31.57 1.12
N PRO A 253 -5.84 -31.15 0.58
CA PRO A 253 -5.97 -29.88 -0.15
C PRO A 253 -5.59 -28.68 0.71
N ASP A 254 -4.93 -27.68 0.11
CA ASP A 254 -4.44 -26.47 0.80
C ASP A 254 -5.55 -25.77 1.59
N GLY A 255 -6.75 -25.60 1.02
CA GLY A 255 -7.86 -24.95 1.71
C GLY A 255 -8.20 -25.61 3.05
N LYS A 256 -8.17 -26.95 3.12
CA LYS A 256 -8.42 -27.68 4.38
C LYS A 256 -7.29 -27.49 5.40
N ILE A 257 -6.04 -27.35 4.92
CA ILE A 257 -4.89 -27.09 5.81
C ILE A 257 -5.05 -25.69 6.43
N TYR A 258 -5.33 -24.66 5.62
CA TYR A 258 -5.53 -23.30 6.15
C TYR A 258 -6.75 -23.21 7.07
N ASP A 259 -7.87 -23.84 6.72
CA ASP A 259 -9.05 -23.89 7.59
C ASP A 259 -8.75 -24.55 8.94
N PHE A 260 -7.99 -25.64 8.93
CA PHE A 260 -7.54 -26.29 10.18
C PHE A 260 -6.67 -25.34 11.00
N LEU A 261 -5.66 -24.71 10.40
CA LEU A 261 -4.71 -23.83 11.08
C LEU A 261 -5.42 -22.60 11.68
N PHE A 262 -6.27 -21.95 10.92
CA PHE A 262 -6.99 -20.76 11.40
C PHE A 262 -8.03 -21.12 12.47
N ASN A 263 -8.86 -22.14 12.24
CA ASN A 263 -9.88 -22.55 13.20
C ASN A 263 -9.27 -23.04 14.52
N SER A 264 -8.14 -23.77 14.48
CA SER A 264 -7.47 -24.23 15.70
C SER A 264 -7.06 -23.07 16.62
N ALA A 265 -6.69 -21.92 16.06
CA ALA A 265 -6.31 -20.75 16.84
C ALA A 265 -7.42 -20.18 17.74
N VAL A 266 -8.69 -20.49 17.44
CA VAL A 266 -9.85 -20.03 18.23
C VAL A 266 -9.83 -20.60 19.64
N ASP A 267 -9.41 -21.86 19.77
CA ASP A 267 -9.38 -22.59 21.04
C ASP A 267 -8.08 -22.37 21.83
N GLY A 268 -7.16 -21.55 21.31
CA GLY A 268 -5.92 -21.19 22.00
C GLY A 268 -6.18 -20.32 23.23
N ALA A 269 -5.30 -20.44 24.24
CA ALA A 269 -5.31 -19.55 25.39
C ALA A 269 -5.19 -18.09 24.97
N PRO A 270 -5.82 -17.13 25.66
CA PRO A 270 -5.78 -15.70 25.28
C PRO A 270 -4.37 -15.13 25.17
N ASP A 271 -3.44 -15.59 26.01
CA ASP A 271 -2.02 -15.24 26.03
C ASP A 271 -1.15 -16.26 25.28
N CYS A 272 -1.74 -17.15 24.47
CA CYS A 272 -1.08 -18.25 23.79
C CYS A 272 -0.30 -19.19 24.72
N ASP A 273 -0.65 -19.24 25.99
CA ASP A 273 0.08 -19.91 27.07
C ASP A 273 1.58 -19.56 27.09
N GLY A 274 1.90 -18.27 26.87
CA GLY A 274 3.24 -17.75 26.85
C GLY A 274 4.09 -18.12 25.63
N ILE A 275 3.49 -18.64 24.56
CA ILE A 275 4.14 -18.81 23.26
C ILE A 275 4.10 -17.47 22.52
N VAL A 276 5.26 -16.98 22.08
CA VAL A 276 5.40 -15.75 21.30
C VAL A 276 6.07 -16.07 19.97
N THR A 277 5.44 -15.66 18.87
CA THR A 277 5.96 -15.84 17.52
C THR A 277 6.28 -14.49 16.88
N TYR A 278 7.51 -14.34 16.43
CA TYR A 278 7.97 -13.25 15.58
C TYR A 278 8.04 -13.79 14.14
N GLY A 279 6.99 -13.57 13.37
CA GLY A 279 6.82 -14.13 12.03
C GLY A 279 7.51 -13.34 10.92
N TYR A 280 8.58 -12.61 11.23
CA TYR A 280 9.27 -11.74 10.27
C TYR A 280 10.18 -12.57 9.35
N THR A 281 9.64 -13.02 8.23
CA THR A 281 10.38 -13.77 7.20
C THR A 281 11.19 -12.87 6.27
N SER A 282 10.88 -11.57 6.25
CA SER A 282 11.62 -10.50 5.58
C SER A 282 11.93 -9.38 6.57
N GLY A 283 12.67 -8.35 6.15
CA GLY A 283 12.82 -7.13 6.95
C GLY A 283 11.47 -6.49 7.27
N GLU A 284 11.41 -5.70 8.36
CA GLU A 284 10.20 -5.03 8.82
C GLU A 284 10.49 -3.56 9.15
N SER A 285 10.09 -2.67 8.26
CA SER A 285 10.42 -1.24 8.35
C SER A 285 9.84 -0.56 9.60
N ILE A 286 8.64 -0.91 10.01
CA ILE A 286 8.02 -0.37 11.24
C ILE A 286 8.87 -0.67 12.48
N LEU A 287 9.60 -1.78 12.48
CA LEU A 287 10.42 -2.23 13.60
C LEU A 287 11.92 -1.99 13.40
N ASN A 288 12.31 -1.31 12.31
CA ASN A 288 13.71 -1.08 11.93
C ASN A 288 14.52 -2.39 11.80
N LEU A 289 13.90 -3.43 11.24
CA LEU A 289 14.55 -4.71 10.98
C LEU A 289 14.92 -4.81 9.50
N ASP A 290 16.22 -4.83 9.19
CA ASP A 290 16.72 -4.91 7.80
C ASP A 290 16.54 -6.30 7.20
N ALA A 291 16.62 -7.36 8.02
CA ALA A 291 16.52 -8.75 7.58
C ALA A 291 15.58 -9.56 8.47
N GLY A 292 14.83 -10.47 7.85
CA GLY A 292 13.94 -11.38 8.55
C GLY A 292 14.69 -12.48 9.29
N ARG A 293 14.24 -12.79 10.52
CA ARG A 293 14.65 -13.95 11.31
C ARG A 293 13.46 -14.43 12.12
N PRO A 294 12.61 -15.31 11.56
CA PRO A 294 11.48 -15.87 12.29
C PRO A 294 11.95 -16.59 13.56
N LEU A 295 11.25 -16.32 14.65
CA LEU A 295 11.59 -16.89 15.97
C LEU A 295 10.30 -17.22 16.69
N THR A 296 10.25 -18.40 17.31
CA THR A 296 9.20 -18.76 18.26
C THR A 296 9.85 -19.02 19.63
N VAL A 297 9.38 -18.31 20.64
CA VAL A 297 9.85 -18.42 22.03
C VAL A 297 8.69 -18.87 22.89
N ARG A 298 8.98 -19.68 23.90
CA ARG A 298 8.00 -20.14 24.88
C ARG A 298 8.62 -20.31 26.26
N ARG A 299 7.79 -20.31 27.28
CA ARG A 299 8.21 -20.74 28.63
C ARG A 299 8.39 -22.27 28.65
N ALA A 300 9.14 -22.78 29.61
CA ALA A 300 9.36 -24.22 29.77
C ALA A 300 8.07 -24.98 30.09
N ASP A 301 7.14 -24.32 30.77
CA ASP A 301 5.83 -24.85 31.18
C ASP A 301 4.68 -24.57 30.19
N SER A 302 4.95 -23.92 29.06
CA SER A 302 3.94 -23.65 28.03
C SER A 302 3.38 -24.95 27.44
N THR A 303 2.07 -25.02 27.28
CA THR A 303 1.39 -26.10 26.56
C THR A 303 1.53 -25.90 25.06
N VAL A 304 2.42 -26.68 24.43
CA VAL A 304 2.61 -26.64 22.96
C VAL A 304 1.60 -27.56 22.29
N ASN A 305 0.56 -26.95 21.74
CA ASN A 305 -0.48 -27.59 20.94
C ASN A 305 -0.84 -26.71 19.75
N TRP A 306 -1.62 -27.22 18.79
CA TRP A 306 -2.03 -26.46 17.62
C TRP A 306 -2.80 -25.17 17.98
N PRO A 307 -3.76 -25.17 18.91
CA PRO A 307 -4.46 -23.96 19.31
C PRO A 307 -3.52 -22.82 19.76
N ASN A 308 -2.65 -23.06 20.71
CA ASN A 308 -1.74 -22.05 21.25
C ASN A 308 -0.70 -21.62 20.22
N LEU A 309 -0.11 -22.57 19.47
CA LEU A 309 0.88 -22.28 18.45
C LEU A 309 0.29 -21.41 17.34
N MET A 310 -0.88 -21.77 16.83
CA MET A 310 -1.51 -21.03 15.72
C MET A 310 -2.04 -19.68 16.17
N ARG A 311 -2.61 -19.57 17.37
CA ARG A 311 -3.00 -18.27 17.91
C ARG A 311 -1.78 -17.33 18.02
N SER A 312 -0.64 -17.82 18.53
CA SER A 312 0.60 -17.05 18.60
C SER A 312 1.07 -16.61 17.20
N ASN A 313 1.01 -17.48 16.20
CA ASN A 313 1.38 -17.15 14.82
C ASN A 313 0.46 -16.09 14.22
N LEU A 314 -0.86 -16.21 14.38
CA LEU A 314 -1.81 -15.24 13.85
C LEU A 314 -1.75 -13.89 14.58
N CYS A 315 -1.50 -13.87 15.89
CA CYS A 315 -1.22 -12.64 16.63
C CYS A 315 0.09 -12.00 16.16
N GLY A 316 1.14 -12.79 15.97
CA GLY A 316 2.43 -12.33 15.45
C GLY A 316 2.33 -11.73 14.04
N ALA A 317 1.44 -12.28 13.19
CA ALA A 317 1.17 -11.75 11.86
C ALA A 317 0.58 -10.33 11.85
N LEU A 318 -0.10 -9.93 12.93
CA LEU A 318 -0.70 -8.60 13.10
C LEU A 318 0.17 -7.67 13.96
N ALA A 319 1.26 -8.16 14.57
CA ALA A 319 2.00 -7.41 15.58
C ALA A 319 2.64 -6.12 15.05
N ALA A 320 3.29 -6.16 13.89
CA ALA A 320 3.89 -4.96 13.29
C ALA A 320 2.82 -3.93 12.90
N LEU A 321 1.71 -4.39 12.29
CA LEU A 321 0.55 -3.52 12.01
C LEU A 321 0.04 -2.86 13.30
N LYS A 322 -0.08 -3.64 14.38
CA LYS A 322 -0.55 -3.13 15.69
C LYS A 322 0.33 -2.01 16.22
N VAL A 323 1.66 -2.11 16.07
CA VAL A 323 2.59 -1.05 16.50
C VAL A 323 2.29 0.27 15.78
N GLY A 324 2.16 0.24 14.44
CA GLY A 324 1.82 1.44 13.69
C GLY A 324 0.40 1.96 13.99
N MET A 325 -0.56 1.07 14.17
CA MET A 325 -1.93 1.46 14.53
C MET A 325 -2.03 2.07 15.94
N ASP A 326 -1.16 1.67 16.88
CA ASP A 326 -1.10 2.29 18.21
C ASP A 326 -0.61 3.75 18.15
N ILE A 327 0.28 4.08 17.21
CA ILE A 327 0.65 5.48 16.96
C ILE A 327 -0.61 6.29 16.59
N LEU A 328 -1.44 5.78 15.68
CA LEU A 328 -2.67 6.47 15.30
C LEU A 328 -3.68 6.59 16.45
N THR A 329 -3.95 5.47 17.13
CA THR A 329 -5.05 5.42 18.10
C THR A 329 -4.68 5.97 19.48
N ARG A 330 -3.42 5.83 19.91
CA ARG A 330 -2.97 6.23 21.24
C ARG A 330 -2.22 7.56 21.24
N ASP A 331 -1.25 7.75 20.32
CA ASP A 331 -0.44 8.96 20.29
C ASP A 331 -1.19 10.10 19.58
N GLU A 332 -1.79 9.82 18.44
CA GLU A 332 -2.54 10.78 17.64
C GLU A 332 -4.03 10.83 17.97
N GLN A 333 -4.53 9.88 18.78
CA GLN A 333 -5.93 9.78 19.22
C GLN A 333 -6.94 9.81 18.06
N VAL A 334 -6.58 9.14 16.96
CA VAL A 334 -7.46 8.99 15.80
C VAL A 334 -8.59 8.02 16.16
N PRO A 335 -9.87 8.43 16.04
CA PRO A 335 -10.99 7.55 16.33
C PRO A 335 -11.14 6.49 15.25
N LEU A 336 -11.24 5.22 15.65
CA LEU A 336 -11.58 4.11 14.77
C LEU A 336 -13.02 3.68 14.98
N GLN A 337 -13.91 4.10 14.09
CA GLN A 337 -15.34 3.75 14.16
C GLN A 337 -15.58 2.36 13.57
N ARG A 338 -14.92 2.02 12.46
CA ARG A 338 -15.04 0.74 11.76
C ARG A 338 -13.88 0.48 10.84
N ILE A 339 -13.43 -0.78 10.82
CA ILE A 339 -12.41 -1.28 9.90
C ILE A 339 -13.02 -2.38 9.02
N TYR A 340 -12.69 -2.34 7.73
CA TYR A 340 -13.10 -3.35 6.76
C TYR A 340 -11.90 -4.22 6.40
N GLY A 341 -11.99 -5.53 6.72
CA GLY A 341 -10.94 -6.51 6.43
C GLY A 341 -11.14 -7.15 5.06
N HIS A 342 -10.05 -7.31 4.32
CA HIS A 342 -10.02 -8.09 3.08
C HIS A 342 -8.66 -8.79 2.87
N GLY A 343 -8.60 -9.74 1.94
CA GLY A 343 -7.42 -10.55 1.67
C GLY A 343 -7.45 -11.93 2.34
N GLY A 344 -6.43 -12.74 2.05
CA GLY A 344 -6.38 -14.16 2.42
C GLY A 344 -6.47 -14.44 3.92
N PHE A 345 -6.02 -13.51 4.77
CA PHE A 345 -6.11 -13.64 6.23
C PHE A 345 -7.55 -13.71 6.75
N PHE A 346 -8.52 -13.21 5.98
CA PHE A 346 -9.94 -13.19 6.35
C PHE A 346 -10.78 -14.26 5.66
N THR A 347 -10.16 -15.17 4.91
CA THR A 347 -10.87 -16.22 4.15
C THR A 347 -11.58 -17.21 5.09
N THR A 348 -10.93 -17.59 6.20
CA THR A 348 -11.58 -18.44 7.21
C THR A 348 -12.52 -17.57 8.05
N PRO A 349 -13.85 -17.85 8.03
CA PRO A 349 -14.85 -17.00 8.64
C PRO A 349 -14.58 -16.71 10.13
N GLN A 350 -14.70 -15.44 10.51
CA GLN A 350 -14.63 -14.92 11.88
C GLN A 350 -13.23 -14.95 12.55
N VAL A 351 -12.28 -15.80 12.15
CA VAL A 351 -11.02 -15.97 12.88
C VAL A 351 -10.14 -14.74 12.75
N GLY A 352 -9.69 -14.40 11.54
CA GLY A 352 -8.88 -13.19 11.29
C GLY A 352 -9.60 -11.92 11.73
N GLN A 353 -10.90 -11.85 11.49
CA GLN A 353 -11.75 -10.73 11.89
C GLN A 353 -11.72 -10.48 13.40
N ARG A 354 -11.92 -11.52 14.23
CA ARG A 354 -11.91 -11.42 15.69
C ARG A 354 -10.53 -11.04 16.23
N LEU A 355 -9.47 -11.62 15.66
CA LEU A 355 -8.08 -11.30 16.06
C LEU A 355 -7.75 -9.85 15.76
N LEU A 356 -8.09 -9.37 14.56
CA LEU A 356 -7.87 -7.97 14.21
C LEU A 356 -8.70 -7.02 15.06
N ALA A 357 -9.99 -7.33 15.30
CA ALA A 357 -10.85 -6.52 16.16
C ALA A 357 -10.30 -6.41 17.59
N SER A 358 -9.80 -7.53 18.13
CA SER A 358 -9.15 -7.54 19.45
C SER A 358 -7.84 -6.74 19.46
N ALA A 359 -7.02 -6.85 18.40
CA ALA A 359 -5.77 -6.11 18.28
C ALA A 359 -5.99 -4.59 18.19
N LEU A 360 -7.00 -4.15 17.45
CA LEU A 360 -7.27 -2.74 17.20
C LEU A 360 -8.25 -2.12 18.21
N ALA A 361 -8.92 -2.92 19.05
CA ALA A 361 -10.04 -2.50 19.90
C ALA A 361 -11.14 -1.75 19.11
N ALA A 362 -11.42 -2.17 17.89
CA ALA A 362 -12.35 -1.55 16.96
C ALA A 362 -13.21 -2.60 16.24
N PRO A 363 -14.45 -2.26 15.84
CA PRO A 363 -15.28 -3.15 15.04
C PRO A 363 -14.62 -3.47 13.69
N VAL A 364 -14.54 -4.75 13.35
CA VAL A 364 -14.02 -5.21 12.05
C VAL A 364 -15.14 -5.92 11.28
N THR A 365 -15.36 -5.50 10.05
CA THR A 365 -16.32 -6.10 9.12
C THR A 365 -15.55 -6.71 7.94
N VAL A 366 -15.95 -7.89 7.50
CA VAL A 366 -15.43 -8.52 6.28
C VAL A 366 -16.56 -8.55 5.26
N MET A 367 -16.31 -7.99 4.07
CA MET A 367 -17.29 -7.96 2.99
C MET A 367 -17.36 -9.32 2.29
N GLU A 368 -18.53 -9.71 1.77
CA GLU A 368 -18.68 -10.91 0.96
C GLU A 368 -17.79 -10.89 -0.29
N THR A 369 -17.55 -9.71 -0.84
CA THR A 369 -16.68 -9.46 -2.00
C THR A 369 -15.22 -9.19 -1.64
N ALA A 370 -14.79 -9.48 -0.40
CA ALA A 370 -13.46 -9.15 0.10
C ALA A 370 -12.29 -9.73 -0.75
N GLY A 371 -12.53 -10.80 -1.51
CA GLY A 371 -11.54 -11.39 -2.42
C GLY A 371 -11.51 -10.77 -3.82
N SER A 372 -12.46 -9.91 -4.20
CA SER A 372 -12.62 -9.36 -5.57
C SER A 372 -12.81 -7.84 -5.60
N GLY A 373 -12.47 -7.14 -4.51
CA GLY A 373 -12.70 -5.70 -4.39
C GLY A 373 -11.99 -4.82 -5.43
N GLY A 374 -10.82 -5.25 -5.93
CA GLY A 374 -10.08 -4.50 -6.96
C GLY A 374 -10.81 -4.35 -8.30
N PRO A 375 -11.47 -5.38 -8.84
CA PRO A 375 -12.25 -5.29 -10.08
C PRO A 375 -13.52 -4.43 -9.98
N TRP A 376 -14.06 -4.24 -8.79
CA TRP A 376 -15.25 -3.40 -8.55
C TRP A 376 -14.95 -1.92 -8.51
#